data_94e504317805f58e129441ac688b6270
#
_entry.id   94e504317805f58e129441ac688b6270
#
_cell.length_a   1.000
_cell.length_b   1.000
_cell.length_c   1.000
_cell.angle_alpha   90.00
_cell.angle_beta   90.00
_cell.angle_gamma   90.00
#
_symmetry.space_group_name_H-M   'P 1'
#
loop_
_entity.id
_entity.type
_entity.pdbx_description
1 polymer ?
#
loop_
_entity_poly.entity_id
_entity_poly.type
_entity_poly.pdbx_seq_one_letter_code
_entity_poly.pdbx_strand_id
1 'polypeptide(L)'
;MGFYILYVCASENDRLQQLDFIILGGGASGLQLAHRLCKSDAYKASSILILESDQHKANDRTWCFWETGEGEWDDLLQNQWSKVQFKSQSIDKTIDLGDTSYKMLRSKSYYDLLHKNIAQNKSVQIKYERCTGFSDKGNHVIVNTEQNTYQCSTLFNSIFDWNILRQQQQYPVLQQHFLGWYIKTPTPVFDVQKAVFMDFTVPQKQETRFMYVLPFTKTDALIEYTLFSEKLLDKSEYESAIRDYLKEKN
;
A
#
# COMPACT_ATOMS: atom_id res chain seq x y z
N MET A 1 58.91 31.86 -4.85
CA MET A 1 57.79 31.06 -4.31
C MET A 1 56.71 31.03 -5.34
N GLY A 2 56.65 29.97 -6.14
CA GLY A 2 55.66 29.84 -7.20
C GLY A 2 54.41 29.08 -6.69
N PHE A 3 53.22 29.70 -6.77
CA PHE A 3 51.96 29.03 -6.48
C PHE A 3 51.50 28.29 -7.74
N TYR A 4 51.48 26.97 -7.67
CA TYR A 4 50.78 26.14 -8.69
C TYR A 4 49.31 26.04 -8.32
N ILE A 5 48.44 26.63 -9.13
CA ILE A 5 47.01 26.39 -9.07
C ILE A 5 46.74 25.09 -9.86
N LEU A 6 46.43 24.03 -9.18
CA LEU A 6 45.91 22.80 -9.77
C LEU A 6 44.45 23.05 -10.15
N TYR A 7 44.21 23.27 -11.43
CA TYR A 7 42.85 23.13 -11.99
C TYR A 7 42.52 21.63 -12.02
N VAL A 8 41.66 21.19 -11.10
CA VAL A 8 40.99 19.90 -11.26
C VAL A 8 39.92 20.12 -12.33
N CYS A 9 40.22 19.73 -13.56
CA CYS A 9 39.21 19.55 -14.57
C CYS A 9 38.24 18.46 -14.08
N ALA A 10 37.04 18.83 -13.67
CA ALA A 10 35.94 17.89 -13.58
C ALA A 10 35.77 17.31 -14.98
N SER A 11 35.88 15.99 -15.08
CA SER A 11 35.73 15.27 -16.36
C SER A 11 34.35 15.51 -16.92
N GLU A 12 34.24 16.04 -18.12
CA GLU A 12 33.02 16.29 -18.92
C GLU A 12 32.27 14.99 -19.30
N ASN A 13 32.21 13.99 -18.49
CA ASN A 13 31.56 12.72 -18.84
C ASN A 13 30.56 12.19 -17.81
N ASP A 14 30.01 13.03 -16.94
CA ASP A 14 28.77 12.70 -16.24
C ASP A 14 27.54 13.03 -17.11
N ARG A 15 27.43 12.37 -18.29
CA ARG A 15 26.14 12.28 -18.94
C ARG A 15 25.25 11.48 -18.01
N LEU A 16 24.24 12.15 -17.44
CA LEU A 16 23.19 11.49 -16.67
C LEU A 16 22.68 10.29 -17.45
N GLN A 17 22.60 9.13 -16.81
CA GLN A 17 22.05 7.94 -17.45
C GLN A 17 20.63 8.25 -17.90
N GLN A 18 20.40 8.20 -19.22
CA GLN A 18 19.06 8.36 -19.79
C GLN A 18 18.28 7.06 -19.58
N LEU A 19 17.16 7.15 -18.87
CA LEU A 19 16.25 6.05 -18.61
C LEU A 19 14.93 6.27 -19.36
N ASP A 20 14.26 5.21 -19.75
CA ASP A 20 12.90 5.32 -20.29
C ASP A 20 11.93 5.68 -19.17
N PHE A 21 12.02 4.96 -18.06
CA PHE A 21 11.10 5.14 -16.93
C PHE A 21 11.83 5.23 -15.59
N ILE A 22 11.38 6.16 -14.75
CA ILE A 22 11.66 6.15 -13.32
C ILE A 22 10.34 5.97 -12.58
N ILE A 23 10.33 5.09 -11.58
CA ILE A 23 9.19 4.85 -10.69
C ILE A 23 9.61 5.24 -9.28
N LEU A 24 8.96 6.26 -8.72
CA LEU A 24 9.17 6.67 -7.33
C LEU A 24 8.26 5.86 -6.42
N GLY A 25 8.87 5.14 -5.49
CA GLY A 25 8.22 4.26 -4.54
C GLY A 25 8.14 2.80 -5.01
N GLY A 26 8.81 1.91 -4.28
CA GLY A 26 8.77 0.46 -4.42
C GLY A 26 7.66 -0.18 -3.56
N GLY A 27 6.52 0.49 -3.39
CA GLY A 27 5.31 -0.06 -2.78
C GLY A 27 4.50 -0.90 -3.76
N ALA A 28 3.28 -1.29 -3.37
CA ALA A 28 2.42 -2.12 -4.20
C ALA A 28 2.21 -1.56 -5.61
N SER A 29 1.91 -0.26 -5.73
CA SER A 29 1.64 0.37 -7.03
C SER A 29 2.88 0.42 -7.92
N GLY A 30 4.03 0.85 -7.36
CA GLY A 30 5.26 0.98 -8.14
C GLY A 30 5.81 -0.37 -8.60
N LEU A 31 5.84 -1.37 -7.71
CA LEU A 31 6.27 -2.73 -8.07
C LEU A 31 5.32 -3.39 -9.06
N GLN A 32 4.00 -3.21 -8.91
CA GLN A 32 3.03 -3.74 -9.86
C GLN A 32 3.18 -3.10 -11.23
N LEU A 33 3.37 -1.78 -11.30
CA LEU A 33 3.63 -1.10 -12.56
C LEU A 33 4.88 -1.65 -13.25
N ALA A 34 6.00 -1.74 -12.52
CA ALA A 34 7.23 -2.31 -13.06
C ALA A 34 7.02 -3.75 -13.57
N HIS A 35 6.31 -4.58 -12.81
CA HIS A 35 5.97 -5.94 -13.22
C HIS A 35 5.15 -5.97 -14.53
N ARG A 36 4.16 -5.08 -14.67
CA ARG A 36 3.36 -4.96 -15.90
C ARG A 36 4.19 -4.49 -17.09
N LEU A 37 5.06 -3.51 -16.88
CA LEU A 37 5.98 -3.04 -17.92
C LEU A 37 6.92 -4.16 -18.39
N CYS A 38 7.46 -4.96 -17.47
CA CYS A 38 8.31 -6.12 -17.80
C CYS A 38 7.59 -7.18 -18.63
N LYS A 39 6.27 -7.35 -18.46
CA LYS A 39 5.45 -8.32 -19.20
C LYS A 39 4.93 -7.79 -20.53
N SER A 40 4.94 -6.48 -20.72
CA SER A 40 4.42 -5.84 -21.94
C SER A 40 5.40 -5.96 -23.10
N ASP A 41 4.97 -6.48 -24.23
CA ASP A 41 5.81 -6.55 -25.43
C ASP A 41 6.30 -5.18 -25.89
N ALA A 42 5.54 -4.12 -25.65
CA ALA A 42 5.90 -2.75 -25.98
C ALA A 42 7.00 -2.16 -25.08
N TYR A 43 7.11 -2.64 -23.82
CA TYR A 43 7.95 -1.99 -22.80
C TYR A 43 8.96 -2.93 -22.12
N LYS A 44 8.94 -4.24 -22.39
CA LYS A 44 9.81 -5.22 -21.73
C LYS A 44 11.32 -4.97 -21.93
N ALA A 45 11.70 -4.21 -22.96
CA ALA A 45 13.08 -3.82 -23.22
C ALA A 45 13.44 -2.43 -22.68
N SER A 46 12.46 -1.70 -22.10
CA SER A 46 12.69 -0.36 -21.57
C SER A 46 13.57 -0.38 -20.33
N SER A 47 14.43 0.61 -20.21
CA SER A 47 15.26 0.84 -19.03
C SER A 47 14.42 1.46 -17.91
N ILE A 48 14.27 0.74 -16.79
CA ILE A 48 13.42 1.12 -15.67
C ILE A 48 14.25 1.23 -14.40
N LEU A 49 14.13 2.34 -13.70
CA LEU A 49 14.70 2.54 -12.37
C LEU A 49 13.57 2.71 -11.36
N ILE A 50 13.55 1.87 -10.33
CA ILE A 50 12.68 2.04 -9.18
C ILE A 50 13.50 2.67 -8.06
N LEU A 51 13.04 3.80 -7.52
CA LEU A 51 13.65 4.48 -6.37
C LEU A 51 12.77 4.27 -5.14
N GLU A 52 13.31 3.61 -4.13
CA GLU A 52 12.62 3.31 -2.87
C GLU A 52 13.47 3.77 -1.69
N SER A 53 12.85 4.43 -0.71
CA SER A 53 13.57 4.92 0.46
C SER A 53 13.74 3.87 1.57
N ASP A 54 12.89 2.83 1.59
CA ASP A 54 12.91 1.78 2.62
C ASP A 54 13.45 0.46 2.08
N GLN A 55 14.61 0.08 2.55
CA GLN A 55 15.27 -1.19 2.19
C GLN A 55 14.65 -2.41 2.90
N HIS A 56 13.91 -2.18 3.99
CA HIS A 56 13.48 -3.24 4.90
C HIS A 56 11.97 -3.46 4.92
N LYS A 57 11.31 -3.33 3.76
CA LYS A 57 9.88 -3.61 3.67
C LYS A 57 9.56 -5.01 4.13
N ALA A 58 8.78 -5.09 5.20
CA ALA A 58 8.31 -6.34 5.79
C ALA A 58 6.83 -6.60 5.42
N ASN A 59 6.14 -7.34 6.27
CA ASN A 59 4.70 -7.54 6.17
C ASN A 59 3.94 -6.37 6.81
N ASP A 60 4.11 -5.18 6.23
CA ASP A 60 3.67 -3.89 6.77
C ASP A 60 2.25 -3.50 6.36
N ARG A 61 1.65 -4.23 5.42
CA ARG A 61 0.30 -3.99 4.88
C ARG A 61 -0.49 -5.27 4.73
N THR A 62 -1.80 -5.10 4.83
CA THR A 62 -2.81 -6.07 4.44
C THR A 62 -3.74 -5.37 3.48
N TRP A 63 -3.99 -5.98 2.32
CA TRP A 63 -4.93 -5.46 1.34
C TRP A 63 -6.10 -6.39 1.20
N CYS A 64 -7.29 -5.81 1.25
CA CYS A 64 -8.52 -6.50 0.88
C CYS A 64 -9.11 -5.86 -0.36
N PHE A 65 -9.63 -6.67 -1.27
CA PHE A 65 -10.19 -6.22 -2.53
C PHE A 65 -11.29 -7.16 -3.01
N TRP A 66 -12.10 -6.63 -3.91
CA TRP A 66 -13.18 -7.37 -4.56
C TRP A 66 -12.71 -7.83 -5.92
N GLU A 67 -12.96 -9.10 -6.23
CA GLU A 67 -12.62 -9.66 -7.54
C GLU A 67 -13.63 -10.72 -7.94
N THR A 68 -14.04 -10.71 -9.21
CA THR A 68 -14.97 -11.70 -9.78
C THR A 68 -14.16 -12.82 -10.41
N GLY A 69 -14.48 -14.07 -10.03
CA GLY A 69 -13.80 -15.26 -10.52
C GLY A 69 -12.37 -15.38 -10.00
N GLU A 70 -11.55 -16.08 -10.79
CA GLU A 70 -10.11 -16.29 -10.50
C GLU A 70 -9.29 -15.04 -10.87
N GLY A 71 -8.31 -14.72 -10.03
CA GLY A 71 -7.44 -13.57 -10.20
C GLY A 71 -5.96 -13.93 -10.27
N GLU A 72 -5.15 -12.99 -10.77
CA GLU A 72 -3.69 -13.20 -10.92
C GLU A 72 -2.97 -13.48 -9.59
N TRP A 73 -3.55 -13.06 -8.47
CA TRP A 73 -2.91 -13.14 -7.16
C TRP A 73 -3.49 -14.22 -6.25
N ASP A 74 -4.35 -15.11 -6.76
CA ASP A 74 -5.08 -16.09 -5.95
C ASP A 74 -4.16 -17.04 -5.20
N ASP A 75 -3.03 -17.42 -5.78
CA ASP A 75 -2.00 -18.27 -5.13
C ASP A 75 -1.32 -17.58 -3.92
N LEU A 76 -1.48 -16.25 -3.76
CA LEU A 76 -0.88 -15.48 -2.68
C LEU A 76 -1.90 -15.09 -1.58
N LEU A 77 -3.17 -15.41 -1.77
CA LEU A 77 -4.21 -15.00 -0.84
C LEU A 77 -3.99 -15.61 0.54
N GLN A 78 -4.12 -14.76 1.55
CA GLN A 78 -4.18 -15.20 2.95
C GLN A 78 -5.53 -15.85 3.22
N ASN A 79 -6.61 -15.26 2.68
CA ASN A 79 -7.97 -15.76 2.76
C ASN A 79 -8.87 -15.11 1.71
N GLN A 80 -10.05 -15.71 1.49
CA GLN A 80 -11.12 -15.15 0.67
C GLN A 80 -12.48 -15.54 1.24
N TRP A 81 -13.47 -14.68 1.04
CA TRP A 81 -14.84 -14.89 1.51
C TRP A 81 -15.82 -14.64 0.38
N SER A 82 -16.77 -15.58 0.20
CA SER A 82 -17.89 -15.45 -0.74
C SER A 82 -19.08 -14.73 -0.13
N LYS A 83 -19.05 -14.45 1.17
CA LYS A 83 -20.09 -13.74 1.89
C LYS A 83 -19.51 -12.65 2.75
N VAL A 84 -20.25 -11.54 2.86
CA VAL A 84 -19.90 -10.45 3.79
C VAL A 84 -21.12 -10.11 4.64
N GLN A 85 -20.85 -9.67 5.86
CA GLN A 85 -21.87 -9.17 6.77
C GLN A 85 -21.74 -7.67 6.93
N PHE A 86 -22.87 -6.98 6.81
CA PHE A 86 -23.02 -5.57 7.12
C PHE A 86 -23.95 -5.43 8.32
N LYS A 87 -23.56 -4.64 9.32
CA LYS A 87 -24.32 -4.45 10.56
C LYS A 87 -24.47 -2.99 10.93
N SER A 88 -25.65 -2.65 11.45
CA SER A 88 -25.91 -1.36 12.10
C SER A 88 -26.92 -1.61 13.24
N GLN A 89 -27.34 -0.56 13.94
CA GLN A 89 -28.36 -0.67 14.98
C GLN A 89 -29.69 -1.26 14.48
N SER A 90 -30.03 -1.07 13.20
CA SER A 90 -31.31 -1.50 12.61
C SER A 90 -31.15 -2.56 11.52
N ILE A 91 -29.94 -2.90 11.13
CA ILE A 91 -29.67 -3.82 10.02
C ILE A 91 -28.61 -4.84 10.46
N ASP A 92 -28.91 -6.13 10.26
CA ASP A 92 -27.93 -7.21 10.28
C ASP A 92 -28.16 -8.06 9.03
N LYS A 93 -27.30 -7.87 8.03
CA LYS A 93 -27.48 -8.48 6.71
C LYS A 93 -26.21 -9.20 6.27
N THR A 94 -26.34 -10.50 6.01
CA THR A 94 -25.33 -11.26 5.28
C THR A 94 -25.64 -11.19 3.79
N ILE A 95 -24.67 -10.83 3.00
CA ILE A 95 -24.74 -10.67 1.55
C ILE A 95 -23.92 -11.78 0.92
N ASP A 96 -24.54 -12.59 0.09
CA ASP A 96 -23.85 -13.54 -0.78
C ASP A 96 -23.33 -12.77 -2.00
N LEU A 97 -22.05 -12.92 -2.31
CA LEU A 97 -21.37 -12.15 -3.35
C LEU A 97 -21.47 -12.82 -4.73
N GLY A 98 -22.10 -14.01 -4.82
CA GLY A 98 -22.17 -14.77 -6.07
C GLY A 98 -20.78 -15.13 -6.60
N ASP A 99 -20.48 -14.74 -7.83
CA ASP A 99 -19.19 -14.99 -8.47
C ASP A 99 -18.07 -14.07 -7.99
N THR A 100 -18.38 -13.06 -7.17
CA THR A 100 -17.38 -12.15 -6.59
C THR A 100 -16.92 -12.67 -5.24
N SER A 101 -15.64 -12.45 -4.93
CA SER A 101 -15.06 -12.74 -3.62
C SER A 101 -14.46 -11.49 -3.01
N TYR A 102 -14.52 -11.40 -1.68
CA TYR A 102 -13.72 -10.47 -0.91
C TYR A 102 -12.41 -11.17 -0.56
N LYS A 103 -11.32 -10.73 -1.16
CA LYS A 103 -10.02 -11.38 -1.10
C LYS A 103 -9.06 -10.61 -0.22
N MET A 104 -8.19 -11.31 0.51
CA MET A 104 -7.20 -10.73 1.40
C MET A 104 -5.80 -11.17 1.04
N LEU A 105 -4.90 -10.21 0.90
CA LEU A 105 -3.51 -10.40 0.52
C LEU A 105 -2.58 -9.72 1.54
N ARG A 106 -1.50 -10.40 1.93
CA ARG A 106 -0.45 -9.81 2.78
C ARG A 106 0.69 -9.26 1.94
N SER A 107 1.21 -8.10 2.35
CA SER A 107 2.23 -7.36 1.61
C SER A 107 3.50 -8.18 1.36
N LYS A 108 3.97 -8.94 2.35
CA LYS A 108 5.22 -9.71 2.20
C LYS A 108 5.18 -10.67 1.02
N SER A 109 4.16 -11.52 0.93
CA SER A 109 4.04 -12.50 -0.16
C SER A 109 3.97 -11.82 -1.53
N TYR A 110 3.26 -10.70 -1.59
CA TYR A 110 3.12 -9.90 -2.80
C TYR A 110 4.43 -9.23 -3.22
N TYR A 111 5.13 -8.59 -2.28
CA TYR A 111 6.43 -7.98 -2.55
C TYR A 111 7.47 -9.02 -2.98
N ASP A 112 7.56 -10.15 -2.28
CA ASP A 112 8.50 -11.23 -2.61
C ASP A 112 8.30 -11.73 -4.05
N LEU A 113 7.05 -11.95 -4.47
CA LEU A 113 6.73 -12.38 -5.83
C LEU A 113 7.09 -11.32 -6.87
N LEU A 114 6.72 -10.04 -6.63
CA LEU A 114 7.00 -8.96 -7.57
C LEU A 114 8.50 -8.72 -7.71
N HIS A 115 9.25 -8.69 -6.60
CA HIS A 115 10.71 -8.58 -6.64
C HIS A 115 11.35 -9.73 -7.41
N LYS A 116 10.92 -10.97 -7.17
CA LYS A 116 11.40 -12.14 -7.91
C LYS A 116 11.14 -12.01 -9.42
N ASN A 117 9.96 -11.56 -9.81
CA ASN A 117 9.59 -11.42 -11.23
C ASN A 117 10.34 -10.27 -11.90
N ILE A 118 10.46 -9.13 -11.25
CA ILE A 118 11.18 -7.95 -11.75
C ILE A 118 12.66 -8.25 -11.91
N ALA A 119 13.27 -8.95 -10.95
CA ALA A 119 14.70 -9.32 -11.00
C ALA A 119 15.10 -10.20 -12.20
N GLN A 120 14.15 -10.83 -12.88
CA GLN A 120 14.39 -11.58 -14.11
C GLN A 120 14.64 -10.68 -15.32
N ASN A 121 14.22 -9.41 -15.26
CA ASN A 121 14.42 -8.44 -16.33
C ASN A 121 15.67 -7.58 -16.05
N LYS A 122 16.73 -7.78 -16.84
CA LYS A 122 18.00 -7.08 -16.70
C LYS A 122 17.92 -5.56 -16.98
N SER A 123 16.84 -5.10 -17.61
CA SER A 123 16.61 -3.68 -17.88
C SER A 123 16.02 -2.93 -16.68
N VAL A 124 15.66 -3.62 -15.61
CA VAL A 124 15.09 -3.02 -14.41
C VAL A 124 16.13 -3.00 -13.27
N GLN A 125 16.25 -1.84 -12.66
CA GLN A 125 17.09 -1.62 -11.49
C GLN A 125 16.23 -1.12 -10.34
N ILE A 126 16.53 -1.58 -9.12
CA ILE A 126 15.95 -1.03 -7.89
C ILE A 126 17.09 -0.42 -7.09
N LYS A 127 16.95 0.86 -6.73
CA LYS A 127 17.90 1.55 -5.87
C LYS A 127 17.19 2.06 -4.62
N TYR A 128 17.85 1.87 -3.50
CA TYR A 128 17.35 2.30 -2.21
C TYR A 128 17.85 3.70 -1.90
N GLU A 129 17.20 4.68 -2.51
CA GLU A 129 17.53 6.10 -2.40
C GLU A 129 16.26 6.91 -2.18
N ARG A 130 16.34 7.89 -1.30
CA ARG A 130 15.24 8.83 -1.06
C ARG A 130 15.22 9.91 -2.13
N CYS A 131 14.11 9.99 -2.87
CA CYS A 131 13.86 11.11 -3.78
C CYS A 131 13.66 12.41 -2.98
N THR A 132 14.38 13.45 -3.36
CA THR A 132 14.31 14.80 -2.75
C THR A 132 13.52 15.78 -3.60
N GLY A 133 13.30 15.45 -4.88
CA GLY A 133 12.51 16.26 -5.80
C GLY A 133 12.66 15.83 -7.24
N PHE A 134 11.81 16.37 -8.09
CA PHE A 134 11.89 16.16 -9.55
C PHE A 134 11.42 17.41 -10.29
N SER A 135 11.86 17.56 -11.53
CA SER A 135 11.41 18.64 -12.41
C SER A 135 11.21 18.16 -13.83
N ASP A 136 10.04 18.45 -14.36
CA ASP A 136 9.70 18.24 -15.78
C ASP A 136 10.33 19.36 -16.63
N LYS A 137 11.07 18.95 -17.68
CA LYS A 137 11.72 19.84 -18.66
C LYS A 137 11.00 19.83 -20.01
N GLY A 138 9.82 19.21 -20.08
CA GLY A 138 9.00 19.08 -21.28
C GLY A 138 9.32 17.85 -22.12
N ASN A 139 10.58 17.59 -22.43
CA ASN A 139 11.03 16.42 -23.20
C ASN A 139 11.68 15.33 -22.34
N HIS A 140 11.97 15.61 -21.08
CA HIS A 140 12.51 14.67 -20.09
C HIS A 140 12.24 15.15 -18.67
N VAL A 141 12.41 14.27 -17.71
CA VAL A 141 12.28 14.57 -16.28
C VAL A 141 13.61 14.36 -15.59
N ILE A 142 14.03 15.34 -14.77
CA ILE A 142 15.18 15.22 -13.87
C ILE A 142 14.66 14.81 -12.49
N VAL A 143 15.26 13.78 -11.91
CA VAL A 143 14.93 13.26 -10.57
C VAL A 143 16.17 13.34 -9.69
N ASN A 144 16.03 14.01 -8.56
CA ASN A 144 17.11 14.14 -7.57
C ASN A 144 16.83 13.24 -6.37
N THR A 145 17.88 12.57 -5.90
CA THR A 145 17.88 11.83 -4.65
C THR A 145 18.89 12.46 -3.67
N GLU A 146 19.02 11.92 -2.47
CA GLU A 146 20.04 12.34 -1.52
C GLU A 146 21.46 12.03 -2.03
N GLN A 147 21.62 11.07 -2.96
CA GLN A 147 22.92 10.59 -3.43
C GLN A 147 23.22 10.94 -4.90
N ASN A 148 22.18 10.94 -5.75
CA ASN A 148 22.37 10.99 -7.19
C ASN A 148 21.31 11.86 -7.90
N THR A 149 21.60 12.17 -9.15
CA THR A 149 20.64 12.77 -10.09
C THR A 149 20.44 11.82 -11.29
N TYR A 150 19.18 11.64 -11.68
CA TYR A 150 18.76 10.77 -12.78
C TYR A 150 17.96 11.54 -13.80
N GLN A 151 17.92 11.03 -15.04
CA GLN A 151 17.09 11.56 -16.10
C GLN A 151 16.25 10.46 -16.72
N CYS A 152 14.97 10.73 -17.00
CA CYS A 152 14.10 9.77 -17.68
C CYS A 152 13.16 10.45 -18.68
N SER A 153 12.62 9.66 -19.60
CA SER A 153 11.58 10.12 -20.52
C SER A 153 10.24 10.28 -19.81
N THR A 154 9.91 9.37 -18.89
CA THR A 154 8.65 9.41 -18.14
C THR A 154 8.88 9.04 -16.68
N LEU A 155 8.29 9.85 -15.79
CA LEU A 155 8.30 9.63 -14.35
C LEU A 155 6.93 9.16 -13.87
N PHE A 156 6.89 8.03 -13.13
CA PHE A 156 5.72 7.59 -12.39
C PHE A 156 5.96 7.83 -10.90
N ASN A 157 5.13 8.67 -10.30
CA ASN A 157 5.24 8.99 -8.88
C ASN A 157 4.14 8.28 -8.09
N SER A 158 4.51 7.28 -7.27
CA SER A 158 3.60 6.63 -6.31
C SER A 158 3.78 7.12 -4.87
N ILE A 159 4.61 8.15 -4.67
CA ILE A 159 4.80 8.78 -3.37
C ILE A 159 3.78 9.91 -3.22
N PHE A 160 2.89 9.76 -2.24
CA PHE A 160 1.86 10.78 -1.99
C PHE A 160 2.36 11.85 -1.01
N ASP A 161 2.25 13.12 -1.40
CA ASP A 161 2.55 14.25 -0.51
C ASP A 161 1.27 14.72 0.21
N TRP A 162 1.16 14.37 1.49
CA TRP A 162 0.04 14.77 2.35
C TRP A 162 -0.10 16.28 2.54
N ASN A 163 0.97 17.07 2.31
CA ASN A 163 0.91 18.52 2.45
C ASN A 163 -0.02 19.16 1.41
N ILE A 164 -0.14 18.55 0.23
CA ILE A 164 -1.08 19.00 -0.82
C ILE A 164 -2.52 19.00 -0.29
N LEU A 165 -2.93 17.97 0.44
CA LEU A 165 -4.27 17.90 1.02
C LEU A 165 -4.47 18.89 2.15
N ARG A 166 -3.44 19.15 2.97
CA ARG A 166 -3.52 20.09 4.08
C ARG A 166 -3.61 21.55 3.62
N GLN A 167 -3.09 21.87 2.46
CA GLN A 167 -3.06 23.22 1.91
C GLN A 167 -4.36 23.58 1.17
N GLN A 168 -5.12 22.62 0.67
CA GLN A 168 -6.40 22.89 0.02
C GLN A 168 -7.46 23.28 1.07
N GLN A 169 -8.37 24.19 0.70
CA GLN A 169 -9.43 24.74 1.58
C GLN A 169 -10.83 24.55 1.00
N GLN A 170 -10.93 23.97 -0.18
CA GLN A 170 -12.19 23.86 -0.92
C GLN A 170 -13.10 22.76 -0.38
N TYR A 171 -12.51 21.66 0.09
CA TYR A 171 -13.24 20.47 0.53
C TYR A 171 -12.78 20.01 1.91
N PRO A 172 -13.68 19.46 2.75
CA PRO A 172 -13.28 18.84 4.00
C PRO A 172 -12.40 17.63 3.72
N VAL A 173 -11.33 17.48 4.49
CA VAL A 173 -10.44 16.30 4.44
C VAL A 173 -10.65 15.49 5.70
N LEU A 174 -11.28 14.32 5.57
CA LEU A 174 -11.38 13.35 6.63
C LEU A 174 -10.24 12.34 6.54
N GLN A 175 -9.68 12.00 7.69
CA GLN A 175 -8.68 10.95 7.79
C GLN A 175 -9.39 9.60 8.01
N GLN A 176 -9.10 8.64 7.14
CA GLN A 176 -9.41 7.25 7.45
C GLN A 176 -8.25 6.65 8.21
N HIS A 177 -8.53 6.19 9.40
CA HIS A 177 -7.51 5.58 10.25
C HIS A 177 -8.09 4.43 11.06
N PHE A 178 -7.21 3.53 11.49
CA PHE A 178 -7.63 2.32 12.19
C PHE A 178 -6.49 1.76 13.05
N LEU A 179 -6.89 0.88 13.95
CA LEU A 179 -5.99 -0.04 14.64
C LEU A 179 -6.57 -1.45 14.53
N GLY A 180 -5.72 -2.40 14.13
CA GLY A 180 -6.10 -3.79 13.98
C GLY A 180 -5.32 -4.71 14.91
N TRP A 181 -6.00 -5.74 15.43
CA TRP A 181 -5.40 -6.82 16.21
C TRP A 181 -5.62 -8.17 15.52
N TYR A 182 -4.54 -8.92 15.35
CA TYR A 182 -4.62 -10.35 15.13
C TYR A 182 -4.90 -11.02 16.47
N ILE A 183 -6.06 -11.65 16.59
CA ILE A 183 -6.48 -12.27 17.84
C ILE A 183 -6.64 -13.78 17.68
N LYS A 184 -6.47 -14.48 18.79
CA LYS A 184 -6.75 -15.89 18.96
C LYS A 184 -7.63 -16.08 20.18
N THR A 185 -8.74 -16.79 20.00
CA THR A 185 -9.68 -17.12 21.10
C THR A 185 -9.49 -18.56 21.56
N PRO A 186 -9.74 -18.86 22.85
CA PRO A 186 -9.62 -20.22 23.38
C PRO A 186 -10.71 -21.16 22.86
N THR A 187 -11.83 -20.62 22.41
CA THR A 187 -12.99 -21.36 21.88
C THR A 187 -13.39 -20.83 20.50
N PRO A 188 -14.06 -21.64 19.65
CA PRO A 188 -14.59 -21.20 18.36
C PRO A 188 -15.66 -20.12 18.52
N VAL A 189 -15.40 -18.92 17.99
CA VAL A 189 -16.33 -17.76 18.02
C VAL A 189 -16.53 -17.12 16.64
N PHE A 190 -15.71 -17.46 15.65
CA PHE A 190 -15.76 -16.85 14.31
C PHE A 190 -16.44 -17.76 13.30
N ASP A 191 -17.24 -17.17 12.43
CA ASP A 191 -17.78 -17.82 11.23
C ASP A 191 -16.79 -17.59 10.06
N VAL A 192 -16.08 -18.63 9.68
CA VAL A 192 -15.04 -18.57 8.63
C VAL A 192 -15.60 -18.37 7.21
N GLN A 193 -16.92 -18.52 7.02
CA GLN A 193 -17.52 -18.41 5.70
C GLN A 193 -17.82 -16.95 5.29
N LYS A 194 -17.76 -16.02 6.24
CA LYS A 194 -18.09 -14.62 5.97
C LYS A 194 -17.14 -13.66 6.69
N ALA A 195 -16.77 -12.59 6.00
CA ALA A 195 -16.13 -11.44 6.64
C ALA A 195 -17.21 -10.49 7.19
N VAL A 196 -16.98 -9.91 8.38
CA VAL A 196 -17.76 -8.74 8.81
C VAL A 196 -17.13 -7.54 8.13
N PHE A 197 -17.77 -7.07 7.05
CA PHE A 197 -17.22 -6.03 6.20
C PHE A 197 -17.32 -4.64 6.85
N MET A 198 -18.44 -4.34 7.50
CA MET A 198 -18.62 -3.12 8.29
C MET A 198 -19.67 -3.39 9.38
N ASP A 199 -19.27 -3.31 10.64
CA ASP A 199 -20.16 -3.39 11.81
C ASP A 199 -20.24 -2.02 12.49
N PHE A 200 -21.31 -1.27 12.19
CA PHE A 200 -21.60 0.05 12.75
C PHE A 200 -22.34 0.00 14.09
N THR A 201 -22.48 -1.18 14.74
CA THR A 201 -23.13 -1.28 16.04
C THR A 201 -22.33 -0.62 17.15
N VAL A 202 -21.05 -0.34 16.92
CA VAL A 202 -20.18 0.39 17.85
C VAL A 202 -20.62 1.85 18.04
N PRO A 203 -20.32 2.48 19.20
CA PRO A 203 -20.65 3.88 19.46
C PRO A 203 -20.06 4.83 18.39
N GLN A 204 -20.91 5.60 17.73
CA GLN A 204 -20.52 6.44 16.59
C GLN A 204 -19.86 7.77 17.00
N LYS A 205 -20.17 8.31 18.19
CA LYS A 205 -19.58 9.56 18.74
C LYS A 205 -19.53 10.73 17.72
N GLN A 206 -20.58 10.87 16.92
CA GLN A 206 -20.73 11.88 15.85
C GLN A 206 -19.72 11.76 14.68
N GLU A 207 -19.11 10.61 14.52
CA GLU A 207 -18.18 10.26 13.44
C GLU A 207 -18.64 8.96 12.78
N THR A 208 -18.00 8.56 11.71
CA THR A 208 -18.24 7.25 11.09
C THR A 208 -17.27 6.24 11.69
N ARG A 209 -17.77 5.29 12.49
CA ARG A 209 -16.96 4.29 13.21
C ARG A 209 -17.52 2.89 12.99
N PHE A 210 -16.66 1.92 12.72
CA PHE A 210 -17.09 0.53 12.52
C PHE A 210 -15.96 -0.46 12.80
N MET A 211 -16.35 -1.74 12.95
CA MET A 211 -15.41 -2.84 13.03
C MET A 211 -15.37 -3.62 11.72
N TYR A 212 -14.16 -3.99 11.30
CA TYR A 212 -13.95 -5.13 10.41
C TYR A 212 -13.64 -6.37 11.27
N VAL A 213 -14.16 -7.53 10.84
CA VAL A 213 -13.72 -8.84 11.37
C VAL A 213 -13.44 -9.75 10.18
N LEU A 214 -12.19 -10.14 10.03
CA LEU A 214 -11.70 -11.00 8.97
C LEU A 214 -11.24 -12.33 9.57
N PRO A 215 -12.11 -13.34 9.64
CA PRO A 215 -11.81 -14.63 10.27
C PRO A 215 -10.93 -15.48 9.39
N PHE A 216 -9.87 -16.06 9.94
CA PHE A 216 -8.98 -17.01 9.26
C PHE A 216 -9.33 -18.45 9.63
N THR A 217 -9.63 -18.65 10.91
CA THR A 217 -10.13 -19.90 11.47
C THR A 217 -11.32 -19.62 12.38
N LYS A 218 -11.91 -20.64 12.97
CA LYS A 218 -12.97 -20.45 13.97
C LYS A 218 -12.48 -19.79 15.26
N THR A 219 -11.16 -19.72 15.45
CA THR A 219 -10.52 -19.13 16.63
C THR A 219 -9.60 -17.96 16.33
N ASP A 220 -9.22 -17.73 15.08
CA ASP A 220 -8.25 -16.70 14.71
C ASP A 220 -8.87 -15.71 13.72
N ALA A 221 -8.72 -14.42 13.98
CA ALA A 221 -9.21 -13.34 13.12
C ALA A 221 -8.34 -12.09 13.22
N LEU A 222 -8.40 -11.27 12.17
CA LEU A 222 -8.03 -9.85 12.25
C LEU A 222 -9.28 -9.05 12.60
N ILE A 223 -9.18 -8.21 13.64
CA ILE A 223 -10.24 -7.27 14.02
C ILE A 223 -9.67 -5.87 13.96
N GLU A 224 -10.35 -5.00 13.21
CA GLU A 224 -9.92 -3.62 13.01
C GLU A 224 -11.03 -2.65 13.43
N TYR A 225 -10.71 -1.73 14.34
CA TYR A 225 -11.55 -0.58 14.62
C TYR A 225 -11.16 0.55 13.69
N THR A 226 -12.05 0.87 12.77
CA THR A 226 -11.83 1.85 11.69
C THR A 226 -12.77 3.02 11.85
N LEU A 227 -12.25 4.21 11.56
CA LEU A 227 -13.07 5.43 11.59
C LEU A 227 -12.61 6.46 10.55
N PHE A 228 -13.56 7.34 10.23
CA PHE A 228 -13.33 8.55 9.46
C PHE A 228 -13.55 9.74 10.39
N SER A 229 -12.50 10.50 10.67
CA SER A 229 -12.58 11.65 11.55
C SER A 229 -11.61 12.75 11.13
N GLU A 230 -11.79 13.93 11.72
CA GLU A 230 -10.88 15.06 11.53
C GLU A 230 -9.52 14.81 12.20
N LYS A 231 -9.51 14.10 13.33
CA LYS A 231 -8.31 13.87 14.16
C LYS A 231 -8.12 12.39 14.44
N LEU A 232 -6.86 12.01 14.59
CA LEU A 232 -6.52 10.67 15.08
C LEU A 232 -6.92 10.53 16.55
N LEU A 233 -7.29 9.32 16.96
CA LEU A 233 -7.51 8.99 18.37
C LEU A 233 -6.20 8.65 19.08
N ASP A 234 -6.21 8.71 20.40
CA ASP A 234 -5.16 8.09 21.19
C ASP A 234 -5.21 6.56 21.06
N LYS A 235 -4.05 5.92 21.04
CA LYS A 235 -3.94 4.47 20.87
C LYS A 235 -4.85 3.68 21.84
N SER A 236 -4.96 4.14 23.08
CA SER A 236 -5.80 3.53 24.11
C SER A 236 -7.29 3.52 23.77
N GLU A 237 -7.78 4.50 23.02
CA GLU A 237 -9.18 4.54 22.60
C GLU A 237 -9.50 3.45 21.55
N TYR A 238 -8.60 3.25 20.57
CA TYR A 238 -8.78 2.14 19.61
C TYR A 238 -8.76 0.79 20.34
N GLU A 239 -7.80 0.60 21.23
CA GLU A 239 -7.64 -0.66 21.98
C GLU A 239 -8.84 -0.93 22.88
N SER A 240 -9.38 0.11 23.53
CA SER A 240 -10.60 -0.02 24.35
C SER A 240 -11.79 -0.43 23.49
N ALA A 241 -11.99 0.23 22.34
CA ALA A 241 -13.10 -0.09 21.46
C ALA A 241 -13.05 -1.54 20.96
N ILE A 242 -11.86 -2.05 20.60
CA ILE A 242 -11.70 -3.46 20.21
C ILE A 242 -12.00 -4.40 21.38
N ARG A 243 -11.51 -4.11 22.59
CA ARG A 243 -11.79 -4.93 23.78
C ARG A 243 -13.28 -4.97 24.12
N ASP A 244 -13.96 -3.84 24.05
CA ASP A 244 -15.38 -3.75 24.37
C ASP A 244 -16.21 -4.50 23.31
N TYR A 245 -15.88 -4.36 22.03
CA TYR A 245 -16.49 -5.14 20.98
C TYR A 245 -16.33 -6.67 21.17
N LEU A 246 -15.15 -7.09 21.60
CA LEU A 246 -14.88 -8.52 21.87
C LEU A 246 -15.66 -9.04 23.07
N LYS A 247 -15.87 -8.23 24.12
CA LYS A 247 -16.68 -8.63 25.28
C LYS A 247 -18.15 -8.83 24.92
N GLU A 248 -18.69 -8.04 24.00
CA GLU A 248 -20.08 -8.17 23.55
C GLU A 248 -20.31 -9.41 22.67
N LYS A 249 -19.26 -10.02 22.13
CA LYS A 249 -19.34 -11.22 21.28
C LYS A 249 -19.12 -12.54 22.05
N ASN A 250 -18.67 -12.47 23.31
CA ASN A 250 -18.58 -13.59 24.22
C ASN A 250 -19.88 -13.66 25.08
#